data_1932ce44db23b7aeaf6ef3620bcf5184
#
_entry.id   1932ce44db23b7aeaf6ef3620bcf5184
#
_cell.length_a   1.000
_cell.length_b   1.000
_cell.length_c   1.000
_cell.angle_alpha   90.00
_cell.angle_beta   90.00
_cell.angle_gamma   90.00
#
_symmetry.space_group_name_H-M   'P 1'
#
loop_
_entity.id
_entity.type
_entity.pdbx_description
1 polymer ?
#
loop_
_entity_poly.entity_id
_entity_poly.type
_entity_poly.pdbx_seq_one_letter_code
_entity_poly.pdbx_strand_id
1 'polypeptide(L)'
;EHVETVVKSMPEYITEFKTAYGKNVKITFALIADTIGLYERTLVTPSVYDDFLNGDNNALNAKEKEGLKTFIDAGCATCHTDVGLGGSMNMLNVTGTYKHMNVGSFKGDKNGMVRVPTLRNITQTAPYFHNGKIWSLKEAIKEMGKIQLGAELSDKDVASIEVFMKAFEGRKPKVIYPMLPASTEKTPKPDMN
;
A
#
# COMPACT_ATOMS: atom_id res chain seq x y z
N GLU A 1 -21.29 -8.81 -11.78
CA GLU A 1 -22.73 -9.13 -11.62
C GLU A 1 -23.13 -9.35 -10.14
N HIS A 2 -22.49 -10.28 -9.38
CA HIS A 2 -22.89 -10.61 -8.01
C HIS A 2 -22.92 -9.38 -7.07
N VAL A 3 -21.84 -8.61 -7.01
CA VAL A 3 -21.73 -7.39 -6.17
C VAL A 3 -22.83 -6.38 -6.51
N GLU A 4 -23.10 -6.19 -7.80
CA GLU A 4 -24.16 -5.28 -8.27
C GLU A 4 -25.54 -5.74 -7.79
N THR A 5 -25.80 -7.04 -7.87
CA THR A 5 -27.05 -7.64 -7.40
C THR A 5 -27.22 -7.47 -5.89
N VAL A 6 -26.15 -7.72 -5.13
CA VAL A 6 -26.15 -7.53 -3.66
C VAL A 6 -26.46 -6.09 -3.30
N VAL A 7 -25.76 -5.11 -3.86
CA VAL A 7 -25.98 -3.68 -3.57
C VAL A 7 -27.40 -3.25 -3.95
N LYS A 8 -27.92 -3.67 -5.12
CA LYS A 8 -29.27 -3.34 -5.56
C LYS A 8 -30.38 -4.02 -4.76
N SER A 9 -30.08 -5.06 -4.01
CA SER A 9 -31.07 -5.73 -3.16
C SER A 9 -31.40 -4.97 -1.86
N MET A 10 -30.59 -3.95 -1.53
CA MET A 10 -30.71 -3.15 -0.32
C MET A 10 -31.23 -1.74 -0.67
N PRO A 11 -32.48 -1.39 -0.33
CA PRO A 11 -33.10 -0.13 -0.75
C PRO A 11 -32.35 1.14 -0.29
N GLU A 12 -31.71 1.07 0.89
CA GLU A 12 -30.93 2.21 1.40
C GLU A 12 -29.75 2.53 0.48
N TYR A 13 -29.00 1.54 -0.03
CA TYR A 13 -27.93 1.79 -1.00
C TYR A 13 -28.46 2.45 -2.28
N ILE A 14 -29.65 2.04 -2.74
CA ILE A 14 -30.26 2.68 -3.91
C ILE A 14 -30.53 4.16 -3.64
N THR A 15 -31.00 4.47 -2.42
CA THR A 15 -31.27 5.84 -2.00
C THR A 15 -29.99 6.65 -1.89
N GLU A 16 -28.94 6.09 -1.28
CA GLU A 16 -27.62 6.74 -1.14
C GLU A 16 -26.99 7.02 -2.49
N PHE A 17 -26.99 6.05 -3.42
CA PHE A 17 -26.49 6.27 -4.78
C PHE A 17 -27.28 7.37 -5.53
N LYS A 18 -28.61 7.40 -5.39
CA LYS A 18 -29.42 8.48 -5.96
C LYS A 18 -29.13 9.84 -5.35
N THR A 19 -28.84 9.89 -4.08
CA THR A 19 -28.46 11.12 -3.38
C THR A 19 -27.10 11.64 -3.85
N ALA A 20 -26.12 10.73 -3.98
CA ALA A 20 -24.75 11.08 -4.36
C ALA A 20 -24.61 11.40 -5.86
N TYR A 21 -25.28 10.65 -6.74
CA TYR A 21 -25.07 10.69 -8.18
C TYR A 21 -26.28 11.15 -9.01
N GLY A 22 -27.39 11.47 -8.35
CA GLY A 22 -28.62 11.96 -8.98
C GLY A 22 -29.66 10.86 -9.20
N LYS A 23 -30.94 11.32 -9.34
CA LYS A 23 -32.12 10.45 -9.36
C LYS A 23 -32.11 9.35 -10.43
N ASN A 24 -31.45 9.60 -11.57
CA ASN A 24 -31.41 8.69 -12.72
C ASN A 24 -30.17 7.80 -12.76
N VAL A 25 -29.39 7.74 -11.68
CA VAL A 25 -28.17 6.95 -11.62
C VAL A 25 -28.47 5.44 -11.87
N LYS A 26 -27.66 4.84 -12.71
CA LYS A 26 -27.64 3.39 -12.90
C LYS A 26 -26.53 2.80 -12.04
N ILE A 27 -26.89 2.03 -11.03
CA ILE A 27 -25.92 1.35 -10.17
C ILE A 27 -25.33 0.19 -10.94
N THR A 28 -24.09 0.32 -11.34
CA THR A 28 -23.31 -0.70 -12.06
C THR A 28 -22.10 -1.10 -11.23
N PHE A 29 -21.48 -2.24 -11.55
CA PHE A 29 -20.22 -2.65 -10.91
C PHE A 29 -19.13 -1.58 -11.06
N ALA A 30 -19.03 -0.95 -12.23
CA ALA A 30 -18.07 0.13 -12.47
C ALA A 30 -18.31 1.31 -11.51
N LEU A 31 -19.55 1.78 -11.38
CA LEU A 31 -19.87 2.88 -10.47
C LEU A 31 -19.59 2.53 -9.00
N ILE A 32 -19.88 1.28 -8.60
CA ILE A 32 -19.57 0.80 -7.23
C ILE A 32 -18.06 0.83 -7.02
N ALA A 33 -17.27 0.30 -7.95
CA ALA A 33 -15.81 0.30 -7.87
C ALA A 33 -15.24 1.73 -7.84
N ASP A 34 -15.75 2.63 -8.68
CA ASP A 34 -15.35 4.04 -8.70
C ASP A 34 -15.67 4.73 -7.36
N THR A 35 -16.83 4.43 -6.77
CA THR A 35 -17.23 4.98 -5.46
C THR A 35 -16.28 4.53 -4.35
N ILE A 36 -15.90 3.25 -4.34
CA ILE A 36 -14.90 2.70 -3.42
C ILE A 36 -13.56 3.41 -3.64
N GLY A 37 -13.11 3.54 -4.89
CA GLY A 37 -11.86 4.22 -5.22
C GLY A 37 -11.84 5.70 -4.84
N LEU A 38 -12.98 6.39 -4.89
CA LEU A 38 -13.10 7.76 -4.39
C LEU A 38 -12.91 7.82 -2.88
N TYR A 39 -13.50 6.89 -2.14
CA TYR A 39 -13.31 6.80 -0.69
C TYR A 39 -11.86 6.49 -0.33
N GLU A 40 -11.25 5.50 -0.99
CA GLU A 40 -9.85 5.11 -0.74
C GLU A 40 -8.88 6.29 -0.91
N ARG A 41 -9.14 7.21 -1.86
CA ARG A 41 -8.34 8.43 -2.04
C ARG A 41 -8.43 9.40 -0.87
N THR A 42 -9.41 9.28 0.00
CA THR A 42 -9.51 10.09 1.23
C THR A 42 -8.68 9.50 2.39
N LEU A 43 -8.25 8.25 2.29
CA LEU A 43 -7.49 7.53 3.31
C LEU A 43 -5.98 7.85 3.24
N VAL A 44 -5.66 9.12 3.06
CA VAL A 44 -4.27 9.59 3.03
C VAL A 44 -3.72 9.69 4.45
N THR A 45 -2.45 9.35 4.61
CA THR A 45 -1.73 9.34 5.88
C THR A 45 -0.47 10.22 5.77
N PRO A 46 -0.62 11.56 5.78
CA PRO A 46 0.54 12.45 5.73
C PRO A 46 1.45 12.22 6.94
N SER A 47 2.74 12.31 6.72
CA SER A 47 3.80 12.02 7.69
C SER A 47 4.77 13.18 7.82
N VAL A 48 5.72 13.09 8.74
CA VAL A 48 6.80 14.10 8.87
C VAL A 48 7.69 14.14 7.62
N TYR A 49 7.76 13.05 6.84
CA TYR A 49 8.46 13.05 5.57
C TYR A 49 7.77 13.94 4.54
N ASP A 50 6.44 14.00 4.52
CA ASP A 50 5.70 14.93 3.67
C ASP A 50 5.94 16.38 4.09
N ASP A 51 5.96 16.66 5.38
CA ASP A 51 6.27 17.98 5.90
C ASP A 51 7.70 18.42 5.47
N PHE A 52 8.67 17.51 5.51
CA PHE A 52 10.02 17.74 5.00
C PHE A 52 10.05 18.02 3.49
N LEU A 53 9.34 17.24 2.68
CA LEU A 53 9.23 17.45 1.23
C LEU A 53 8.55 18.79 0.88
N ASN A 54 7.65 19.26 1.73
CA ASN A 54 6.98 20.54 1.60
C ASN A 54 7.84 21.74 2.10
N GLY A 55 9.08 21.49 2.48
CA GLY A 55 10.08 22.53 2.80
C GLY A 55 10.35 22.74 4.29
N ASP A 56 9.72 21.99 5.20
CA ASP A 56 10.09 22.02 6.61
C ASP A 56 11.36 21.20 6.85
N ASN A 57 12.50 21.85 6.76
CA ASN A 57 13.79 21.21 6.99
C ASN A 57 13.98 20.66 8.41
N ASN A 58 13.14 21.02 9.37
CA ASN A 58 13.20 20.56 10.75
C ASN A 58 12.26 19.37 11.01
N ALA A 59 11.40 19.01 10.05
CA ALA A 59 10.48 17.88 10.18
C ALA A 59 11.19 16.54 10.38
N LEU A 60 12.37 16.36 9.77
CA LEU A 60 13.24 15.21 10.00
C LEU A 60 14.36 15.56 10.99
N ASN A 61 14.57 14.70 11.97
CA ASN A 61 15.72 14.78 12.86
C ASN A 61 17.03 14.35 12.17
N ALA A 62 18.17 14.54 12.85
CA ALA A 62 19.48 14.25 12.27
C ALA A 62 19.67 12.78 11.87
N LYS A 63 19.13 11.83 12.66
CA LYS A 63 19.22 10.39 12.35
C LYS A 63 18.34 9.98 11.19
N GLU A 64 17.16 10.57 11.06
CA GLU A 64 16.27 10.35 9.91
C GLU A 64 16.87 10.92 8.63
N LYS A 65 17.54 12.08 8.68
CA LYS A 65 18.29 12.63 7.55
C LYS A 65 19.49 11.78 7.15
N GLU A 66 20.23 11.23 8.12
CA GLU A 66 21.30 10.25 7.86
C GLU A 66 20.72 9.01 7.18
N GLY A 67 19.59 8.50 7.67
CA GLY A 67 18.88 7.37 7.08
C GLY A 67 18.37 7.63 5.66
N LEU A 68 17.84 8.83 5.39
CA LEU A 68 17.47 9.26 4.05
C LEU A 68 18.69 9.25 3.11
N LYS A 69 19.82 9.80 3.56
CA LYS A 69 21.06 9.76 2.77
C LYS A 69 21.48 8.33 2.47
N THR A 70 21.48 7.44 3.48
CA THR A 70 21.83 6.03 3.32
C THR A 70 20.86 5.32 2.36
N PHE A 71 19.57 5.62 2.42
CA PHE A 71 18.55 5.08 1.53
C PHE A 71 18.79 5.48 0.06
N ILE A 72 19.18 6.73 -0.18
CA ILE A 72 19.53 7.24 -1.52
C ILE A 72 20.84 6.63 -2.00
N ASP A 73 21.88 6.67 -1.20
CA ASP A 73 23.22 6.17 -1.55
C ASP A 73 23.21 4.66 -1.84
N ALA A 74 22.39 3.90 -1.13
CA ALA A 74 22.18 2.47 -1.37
C ALA A 74 21.38 2.17 -2.64
N GLY A 75 20.77 3.17 -3.30
CA GLY A 75 20.01 3.01 -4.53
C GLY A 75 18.53 2.67 -4.35
N CYS A 76 18.01 2.64 -3.12
CA CYS A 76 16.59 2.32 -2.85
C CYS A 76 15.62 3.31 -3.52
N ALA A 77 16.02 4.59 -3.60
CA ALA A 77 15.26 5.65 -4.23
C ALA A 77 15.08 5.48 -5.74
N THR A 78 15.77 4.54 -6.39
CA THR A 78 15.60 4.23 -7.82
C THR A 78 14.20 3.67 -8.12
N CYS A 79 13.64 2.89 -7.21
CA CYS A 79 12.33 2.25 -7.35
C CYS A 79 11.28 2.85 -6.40
N HIS A 80 11.70 3.21 -5.19
CA HIS A 80 10.83 3.78 -4.17
C HIS A 80 10.82 5.31 -4.28
N THR A 81 10.07 5.81 -5.27
CA THR A 81 9.94 7.24 -5.61
C THR A 81 8.52 7.74 -5.41
N ASP A 82 8.31 9.01 -5.72
CA ASP A 82 7.04 9.71 -5.73
C ASP A 82 6.32 9.73 -4.36
N VAL A 83 5.12 10.26 -4.35
CA VAL A 83 4.28 10.42 -3.15
C VAL A 83 4.02 9.08 -2.44
N GLY A 84 3.91 8.00 -3.20
CA GLY A 84 3.69 6.65 -2.67
C GLY A 84 4.95 5.96 -2.14
N LEU A 85 6.14 6.48 -2.42
CA LEU A 85 7.41 5.77 -2.23
C LEU A 85 7.35 4.36 -2.83
N GLY A 86 6.80 4.27 -4.04
CA GLY A 86 6.53 3.07 -4.78
C GLY A 86 5.39 3.28 -5.79
N GLY A 87 4.96 2.22 -6.46
CA GLY A 87 3.85 2.27 -7.42
C GLY A 87 4.28 1.99 -8.86
N SER A 88 5.56 2.17 -9.21
CA SER A 88 6.12 1.77 -10.50
C SER A 88 6.10 0.24 -10.69
N MET A 89 6.26 -0.21 -11.92
CA MET A 89 6.39 -1.64 -12.24
C MET A 89 7.87 -1.98 -12.44
N ASN A 90 8.38 -2.96 -11.70
CA ASN A 90 9.76 -3.42 -11.79
C ASN A 90 9.84 -4.94 -11.65
N MET A 91 10.95 -5.55 -12.09
CA MET A 91 11.20 -6.97 -11.84
C MET A 91 11.57 -7.20 -10.37
N LEU A 92 11.05 -8.30 -9.76
CA LEU A 92 11.36 -8.59 -8.35
C LEU A 92 12.83 -8.98 -8.16
N ASN A 93 13.36 -9.89 -8.94
CA ASN A 93 14.71 -10.43 -8.74
C ASN A 93 15.66 -9.93 -9.84
N VAL A 94 16.27 -8.77 -9.65
CA VAL A 94 17.16 -8.18 -10.66
C VAL A 94 18.57 -8.77 -10.58
N THR A 95 19.13 -8.92 -9.36
CA THR A 95 20.50 -9.35 -9.13
C THR A 95 20.62 -10.65 -8.36
N GLY A 96 19.63 -11.01 -7.56
CA GLY A 96 19.62 -12.21 -6.76
C GLY A 96 18.23 -12.84 -6.68
N THR A 97 18.14 -14.06 -6.16
CA THR A 97 16.88 -14.76 -5.98
C THR A 97 16.39 -14.57 -4.55
N TYR A 98 15.14 -14.16 -4.41
CA TYR A 98 14.49 -14.10 -3.10
C TYR A 98 14.42 -15.49 -2.46
N LYS A 99 14.96 -15.63 -1.25
CA LYS A 99 15.13 -16.94 -0.56
C LYS A 99 13.83 -17.72 -0.36
N HIS A 100 12.67 -17.06 -0.37
CA HIS A 100 11.36 -17.69 -0.21
C HIS A 100 10.51 -17.63 -1.50
N MET A 101 11.14 -17.49 -2.67
CA MET A 101 10.42 -17.36 -3.95
C MET A 101 9.47 -18.53 -4.23
N ASN A 102 9.82 -19.74 -3.79
CA ASN A 102 9.01 -20.94 -4.01
C ASN A 102 7.77 -21.05 -3.10
N VAL A 103 7.58 -20.11 -2.20
CA VAL A 103 6.40 -20.08 -1.33
C VAL A 103 5.31 -19.24 -1.97
N GLY A 104 4.21 -19.89 -2.34
CA GLY A 104 3.15 -19.27 -3.14
C GLY A 104 3.47 -19.29 -4.64
N SER A 105 2.49 -18.98 -5.47
CA SER A 105 2.58 -19.05 -6.93
C SER A 105 2.81 -17.67 -7.57
N PHE A 106 3.38 -16.73 -6.86
CA PHE A 106 3.60 -15.37 -7.35
C PHE A 106 4.66 -15.34 -8.46
N LYS A 107 4.27 -14.86 -9.63
CA LYS A 107 5.14 -14.82 -10.83
C LYS A 107 5.27 -13.41 -11.44
N GLY A 108 4.63 -12.42 -10.85
CA GLY A 108 4.45 -11.11 -11.48
C GLY A 108 3.40 -11.14 -12.61
N ASP A 109 3.39 -10.11 -13.44
CA ASP A 109 2.59 -10.07 -14.66
C ASP A 109 3.19 -10.98 -15.76
N LYS A 110 2.63 -10.93 -16.97
CA LYS A 110 3.11 -11.71 -18.13
C LYS A 110 4.59 -11.47 -18.50
N ASN A 111 5.16 -10.36 -18.03
CA ASN A 111 6.56 -9.98 -18.27
C ASN A 111 7.44 -10.22 -17.01
N GLY A 112 6.89 -10.81 -15.94
CA GLY A 112 7.58 -10.98 -14.66
C GLY A 112 7.68 -9.70 -13.84
N MET A 113 6.94 -8.65 -14.21
CA MET A 113 6.97 -7.38 -13.51
C MET A 113 6.06 -7.40 -12.29
N VAL A 114 6.49 -6.76 -11.22
CA VAL A 114 5.72 -6.57 -10.00
C VAL A 114 5.58 -5.08 -9.71
N ARG A 115 4.46 -4.71 -9.12
CA ARG A 115 4.31 -3.35 -8.62
C ARG A 115 5.21 -3.16 -7.41
N VAL A 116 6.05 -2.12 -7.45
CA VAL A 116 6.85 -1.70 -6.30
C VAL A 116 5.89 -1.30 -5.18
N PRO A 117 5.90 -2.00 -4.03
CA PRO A 117 4.97 -1.66 -2.95
C PRO A 117 5.34 -0.32 -2.32
N THR A 118 4.32 0.36 -1.82
CA THR A 118 4.54 1.59 -1.06
C THR A 118 5.34 1.33 0.22
N LEU A 119 6.23 2.27 0.57
CA LEU A 119 6.90 2.24 1.87
C LEU A 119 6.17 3.07 2.94
N ARG A 120 5.09 3.75 2.59
CA ARG A 120 4.29 4.46 3.60
C ARG A 120 3.75 3.49 4.63
N ASN A 121 3.90 3.84 5.90
CA ASN A 121 3.53 3.02 7.05
C ASN A 121 4.19 1.63 7.09
N ILE A 122 5.31 1.44 6.38
CA ILE A 122 5.96 0.13 6.25
C ILE A 122 6.32 -0.51 7.61
N THR A 123 6.62 0.30 8.62
CA THR A 123 6.92 -0.16 9.98
C THR A 123 5.74 -0.85 10.68
N GLN A 124 4.52 -0.66 10.16
CA GLN A 124 3.27 -1.17 10.74
C GLN A 124 2.63 -2.29 9.90
N THR A 125 3.24 -2.67 8.77
CA THR A 125 2.60 -3.56 7.80
C THR A 125 3.29 -4.90 7.63
N ALA A 126 4.01 -5.37 8.65
CA ALA A 126 4.51 -6.74 8.68
C ALA A 126 3.33 -7.76 8.60
N PRO A 127 3.53 -8.93 7.99
CA PRO A 127 4.77 -9.45 7.37
C PRO A 127 5.05 -8.87 5.98
N TYR A 128 6.32 -8.93 5.55
CA TYR A 128 6.83 -8.33 4.32
C TYR A 128 6.95 -9.34 3.17
N PHE A 129 7.10 -8.80 1.95
CA PHE A 129 7.09 -9.49 0.66
C PHE A 129 5.74 -10.14 0.32
N HIS A 130 5.60 -10.59 -0.91
CA HIS A 130 4.35 -11.13 -1.46
C HIS A 130 3.78 -12.34 -0.70
N ASN A 131 4.65 -13.11 -0.03
CA ASN A 131 4.26 -14.31 0.70
C ASN A 131 4.26 -14.16 2.23
N GLY A 132 4.58 -12.96 2.75
CA GLY A 132 4.56 -12.68 4.17
C GLY A 132 5.54 -13.50 5.02
N LYS A 133 6.66 -13.96 4.44
CA LYS A 133 7.62 -14.82 5.15
C LYS A 133 8.64 -14.06 5.99
N ILE A 134 8.76 -12.76 5.82
CA ILE A 134 9.67 -11.91 6.57
C ILE A 134 8.89 -11.00 7.51
N TRP A 135 9.14 -11.12 8.81
CA TRP A 135 8.48 -10.34 9.84
C TRP A 135 9.32 -9.16 10.34
N SER A 136 10.64 -9.24 10.19
CA SER A 136 11.56 -8.17 10.60
C SER A 136 11.77 -7.17 9.46
N LEU A 137 11.53 -5.88 9.71
CA LEU A 137 11.81 -4.83 8.73
C LEU A 137 13.29 -4.79 8.35
N LYS A 138 14.21 -4.99 9.32
CA LYS A 138 15.65 -5.07 9.05
C LYS A 138 16.00 -6.20 8.10
N GLU A 139 15.39 -7.37 8.31
CA GLU A 139 15.58 -8.52 7.41
C GLU A 139 15.02 -8.20 6.00
N ALA A 140 13.86 -7.54 5.92
CA ALA A 140 13.28 -7.13 4.65
C ALA A 140 14.18 -6.12 3.89
N ILE A 141 14.78 -5.16 4.60
CA ILE A 141 15.73 -4.20 4.02
C ILE A 141 16.97 -4.93 3.47
N LYS A 142 17.57 -5.85 4.25
CA LYS A 142 18.72 -6.64 3.81
C LYS A 142 18.39 -7.48 2.57
N GLU A 143 17.28 -8.18 2.60
CA GLU A 143 16.85 -9.04 1.49
C GLU A 143 16.59 -8.21 0.24
N MET A 144 15.94 -7.04 0.37
CA MET A 144 15.70 -6.15 -0.76
C MET A 144 17.01 -5.61 -1.36
N GLY A 145 17.95 -5.18 -0.52
CA GLY A 145 19.30 -4.77 -0.98
C GLY A 145 19.97 -5.86 -1.81
N LYS A 146 19.92 -7.11 -1.34
CA LYS A 146 20.52 -8.25 -2.00
C LYS A 146 19.86 -8.58 -3.35
N ILE A 147 18.52 -8.69 -3.39
CA ILE A 147 17.82 -9.17 -4.60
C ILE A 147 17.65 -8.10 -5.66
N GLN A 148 17.53 -6.84 -5.29
CA GLN A 148 17.30 -5.74 -6.23
C GLN A 148 18.58 -5.00 -6.61
N LEU A 149 19.50 -4.83 -5.68
CA LEU A 149 20.66 -3.96 -5.86
C LEU A 149 21.99 -4.74 -5.88
N GLY A 150 21.98 -6.05 -5.54
CA GLY A 150 23.19 -6.84 -5.38
C GLY A 150 24.09 -6.34 -4.24
N ALA A 151 23.51 -5.62 -3.27
CA ALA A 151 24.24 -4.96 -2.19
C ALA A 151 24.08 -5.74 -0.87
N GLU A 152 25.20 -6.07 -0.24
CA GLU A 152 25.24 -6.57 1.14
C GLU A 152 25.30 -5.34 2.09
N LEU A 153 24.11 -4.91 2.52
CA LEU A 153 24.00 -3.76 3.45
C LEU A 153 24.55 -4.14 4.83
N SER A 154 25.38 -3.26 5.40
CA SER A 154 25.85 -3.43 6.77
C SER A 154 24.72 -3.29 7.79
N ASP A 155 24.89 -3.83 8.99
CA ASP A 155 23.91 -3.67 10.09
C ASP A 155 23.67 -2.20 10.45
N LYS A 156 24.71 -1.36 10.30
CA LYS A 156 24.62 0.07 10.52
C LYS A 156 23.73 0.73 9.45
N ASP A 157 23.92 0.41 8.17
CA ASP A 157 23.12 0.99 7.07
C ASP A 157 21.66 0.56 7.18
N VAL A 158 21.43 -0.72 7.48
CA VAL A 158 20.09 -1.27 7.72
C VAL A 158 19.39 -0.54 8.87
N ALA A 159 20.09 -0.32 9.99
CA ALA A 159 19.52 0.41 11.12
C ALA A 159 19.26 1.88 10.80
N SER A 160 20.12 2.52 10.01
CA SER A 160 19.95 3.90 9.55
C SER A 160 18.73 4.03 8.62
N ILE A 161 18.57 3.13 7.65
CA ILE A 161 17.42 3.08 6.75
C ILE A 161 16.13 2.81 7.55
N GLU A 162 16.13 1.88 8.51
CA GLU A 162 14.96 1.60 9.37
C GLU A 162 14.53 2.86 10.15
N VAL A 163 15.48 3.63 10.67
CA VAL A 163 15.18 4.90 11.35
C VAL A 163 14.49 5.88 10.40
N PHE A 164 14.97 6.02 9.18
CA PHE A 164 14.33 6.86 8.17
C PHE A 164 12.93 6.37 7.82
N MET A 165 12.70 5.06 7.73
CA MET A 165 11.38 4.50 7.43
C MET A 165 10.32 4.83 8.48
N LYS A 166 10.69 5.17 9.71
CA LYS A 166 9.75 5.68 10.72
C LYS A 166 9.17 7.04 10.34
N ALA A 167 9.92 7.85 9.59
CA ALA A 167 9.41 9.12 9.06
C ALA A 167 8.24 8.96 8.07
N PHE A 168 7.98 7.72 7.58
CA PHE A 168 6.84 7.39 6.74
C PHE A 168 5.58 6.99 7.53
N GLU A 169 5.66 6.93 8.86
CA GLU A 169 4.49 6.68 9.70
C GLU A 169 3.56 7.88 9.63
N GLY A 170 2.41 7.66 9.01
CA GLY A 170 1.44 8.71 8.74
C GLY A 170 0.49 8.97 9.89
N ARG A 171 0.01 10.19 9.96
CA ARG A 171 -1.10 10.56 10.84
C ARG A 171 -2.37 9.87 10.36
N LYS A 172 -3.02 9.09 11.23
CA LYS A 172 -4.25 8.35 10.88
C LYS A 172 -5.36 9.31 10.45
N PRO A 173 -6.06 9.05 9.32
CA PRO A 173 -7.20 9.85 8.92
C PRO A 173 -8.35 9.69 9.94
N LYS A 174 -9.15 10.74 10.10
CA LYS A 174 -10.38 10.65 10.87
C LYS A 174 -11.43 9.92 10.04
N VAL A 175 -11.68 8.65 10.37
CA VAL A 175 -12.69 7.83 9.72
C VAL A 175 -13.96 7.85 10.56
N ILE A 176 -15.10 8.15 9.90
CA ILE A 176 -16.44 8.02 10.50
C ILE A 176 -17.03 6.72 9.94
N TYR A 177 -17.31 5.76 10.83
CA TYR A 177 -17.94 4.50 10.45
C TYR A 177 -19.44 4.70 10.31
N PRO A 178 -20.02 4.60 9.09
CA PRO A 178 -21.45 4.70 8.91
C PRO A 178 -22.15 3.44 9.42
N MET A 179 -23.44 3.57 9.71
CA MET A 179 -24.31 2.41 9.85
C MET A 179 -24.57 1.86 8.44
N LEU A 180 -24.20 0.60 8.22
CA LEU A 180 -24.39 -0.02 6.91
C LEU A 180 -25.86 -0.38 6.67
N PRO A 181 -26.36 -0.25 5.44
CA PRO A 181 -27.68 -0.74 5.04
C PRO A 181 -27.88 -2.22 5.40
N ALA A 182 -29.06 -2.54 5.90
CA ALA A 182 -29.41 -3.89 6.27
C ALA A 182 -29.67 -4.75 5.02
N SER A 183 -29.24 -6.01 5.09
CA SER A 183 -29.63 -7.03 4.11
C SER A 183 -31.14 -7.28 4.16
N THR A 184 -31.72 -7.56 3.01
CA THR A 184 -33.14 -7.93 2.88
C THR A 184 -33.28 -9.44 2.59
N GLU A 185 -34.50 -9.95 2.60
CA GLU A 185 -34.77 -11.34 2.18
C GLU A 185 -34.36 -11.62 0.73
N LYS A 186 -34.28 -10.57 -0.10
CA LYS A 186 -33.85 -10.65 -1.51
C LYS A 186 -32.34 -10.55 -1.69
N THR A 187 -31.59 -10.25 -0.62
CA THR A 187 -30.13 -10.15 -0.69
C THR A 187 -29.52 -11.53 -0.88
N PRO A 188 -28.72 -11.76 -1.96
CA PRO A 188 -28.06 -13.03 -2.17
C PRO A 188 -27.19 -13.41 -0.98
N LYS A 189 -27.32 -14.64 -0.52
CA LYS A 189 -26.47 -15.17 0.55
C LYS A 189 -25.13 -15.62 -0.03
N PRO A 190 -24.03 -15.54 0.75
CA PRO A 190 -22.76 -16.13 0.35
C PRO A 190 -22.90 -17.63 0.08
N ASP A 191 -22.25 -18.11 -0.97
CA ASP A 191 -22.03 -19.55 -1.16
C ASP A 191 -20.96 -20.00 -0.18
N MET A 192 -21.33 -20.91 0.72
CA MET A 192 -20.46 -21.42 1.79
C MET A 192 -19.84 -22.78 1.46
N ASN A 193 -19.98 -23.24 0.19
CA ASN A 193 -19.43 -24.52 -0.28
C ASN A 193 -18.04 -24.35 -0.92
#